data_7c992261c950f425f3895b505a5d39df
#
_entry.id   7c992261c950f425f3895b505a5d39df
#
_cell.length_a   1.000
_cell.length_b   1.000
_cell.length_c   1.000
_cell.angle_alpha   90.00
_cell.angle_beta   90.00
_cell.angle_gamma   90.00
#
_symmetry.space_group_name_H-M   'P 1'
#
loop_
_entity.id
_entity.type
_entity.pdbx_description
1 polymer ?
#
loop_
_entity_poly.entity_id
_entity_poly.type
_entity_poly.pdbx_seq_one_letter_code
_entity_poly.pdbx_strand_id
1 'polypeptide(L)'
;MLTAEMRSAMADKKKHKESATLRFRKLSDGRQSIYLDIRVDGNRQYRTLGMYLLPETDFVSKQKNRETLQQAEKIKEETIIEKMYARAGLDDRSFLGQTKLVDWMQRFHDKQTADEKSETIRRSVLRLKEEIRSFDPDITLEEVDLDFANNFAEYLRTRDAMHATASGKMCNNSVLVSLSTVSAALNYARRERIIHRNPFLDARFSSMREETHLGFLTPNEVCRLMDAYCSKPALKTAFMFSCFTGLRYSDVMALTWKNVIMDGDHWRLELNQVKTGEFVSIPLSKMAVLYLPKYKKSYSKDRKVFERIEQQLIKTPLERWAKLAGITKKLTFHMSRHTFACLCIEAGIDIYTICKLLGHRSIKSTQVYSDVMDSRKESAVSLLDQLDLLKDMFDDDTEEPEDSDNDTENEVQEEI
;
A
#
# COMPACT_ATOMS: atom_id res chain seq x y z
N MET A 1 -11.12 -5.01 58.62
CA MET A 1 -12.47 -5.58 58.73
C MET A 1 -13.31 -4.96 57.62
N LEU A 2 -13.65 -5.73 56.60
CA LEU A 2 -14.58 -5.32 55.53
C LEU A 2 -15.99 -5.25 56.11
N THR A 3 -16.67 -4.13 55.92
CA THR A 3 -18.03 -3.88 56.44
C THR A 3 -19.05 -4.88 55.86
N ALA A 4 -20.12 -5.16 56.61
CA ALA A 4 -21.18 -6.10 56.23
C ALA A 4 -21.82 -5.76 54.87
N GLU A 5 -21.83 -4.49 54.48
CA GLU A 5 -22.30 -4.00 53.15
C GLU A 5 -21.41 -4.43 52.01
N MET A 6 -20.09 -4.49 52.20
CA MET A 6 -19.16 -5.02 51.17
C MET A 6 -19.28 -6.54 51.00
N ARG A 7 -19.65 -7.27 52.06
CA ARG A 7 -19.93 -8.72 51.96
C ARG A 7 -21.30 -8.99 51.31
N SER A 8 -22.28 -8.13 51.51
CA SER A 8 -23.56 -8.22 50.79
C SER A 8 -23.42 -7.94 49.29
N ALA A 9 -22.61 -6.96 48.92
CA ALA A 9 -22.31 -6.66 47.52
C ALA A 9 -21.49 -7.76 46.78
N MET A 10 -20.73 -8.58 47.55
CA MET A 10 -20.01 -9.74 47.01
C MET A 10 -20.86 -11.02 46.94
N ALA A 11 -21.98 -11.11 47.70
CA ALA A 11 -22.86 -12.29 47.69
C ALA A 11 -23.92 -12.26 46.58
N ASP A 12 -24.20 -11.12 45.99
CA ASP A 12 -25.14 -10.99 44.87
C ASP A 12 -24.46 -11.17 43.47
N LYS A 13 -23.53 -12.11 43.39
CA LYS A 13 -23.15 -12.73 42.09
C LYS A 13 -24.27 -13.68 41.65
N LYS A 14 -25.49 -13.17 41.49
CA LYS A 14 -26.43 -13.75 40.54
C LYS A 14 -25.70 -13.79 39.21
N LYS A 15 -25.48 -15.02 38.68
CA LYS A 15 -25.00 -15.24 37.31
C LYS A 15 -25.74 -14.26 36.40
N HIS A 16 -25.08 -13.18 35.99
CA HIS A 16 -25.59 -12.34 34.94
C HIS A 16 -25.78 -13.25 33.73
N LYS A 17 -27.01 -13.64 33.44
CA LYS A 17 -27.33 -14.34 32.21
C LYS A 17 -26.87 -13.45 31.07
N GLU A 18 -25.88 -13.93 30.33
CA GLU A 18 -25.38 -13.25 29.14
C GLU A 18 -26.57 -12.78 28.29
N SER A 19 -26.57 -11.53 27.87
CA SER A 19 -27.65 -10.95 27.06
C SER A 19 -27.64 -11.48 25.61
N ALA A 20 -26.58 -12.15 25.21
CA ALA A 20 -26.45 -12.84 23.92
C ALA A 20 -25.69 -14.15 24.08
N THR A 21 -26.11 -15.19 23.36
CA THR A 21 -25.50 -16.53 23.41
C THR A 21 -25.35 -17.06 21.97
N LEU A 22 -24.18 -17.62 21.65
CA LEU A 22 -24.00 -18.32 20.37
C LEU A 22 -24.78 -19.63 20.39
N ARG A 23 -25.48 -19.89 19.30
CA ARG A 23 -26.23 -21.12 19.05
C ARG A 23 -25.85 -21.68 17.68
N PHE A 24 -25.95 -23.00 17.56
CA PHE A 24 -25.58 -23.75 16.37
C PHE A 24 -26.77 -24.55 15.84
N ARG A 25 -27.01 -24.51 14.54
CA ARG A 25 -28.06 -25.28 13.87
C ARG A 25 -27.42 -26.17 12.81
N LYS A 26 -27.60 -27.46 12.94
CA LYS A 26 -27.17 -28.45 11.91
C LYS A 26 -27.93 -28.23 10.62
N LEU A 27 -27.20 -28.27 9.49
CA LEU A 27 -27.71 -28.23 8.13
C LEU A 27 -27.69 -29.62 7.53
N SER A 28 -28.46 -29.84 6.46
CA SER A 28 -28.54 -31.10 5.73
C SER A 28 -27.23 -31.55 5.08
N ASP A 29 -26.31 -30.60 4.81
CA ASP A 29 -25.01 -30.85 4.22
C ASP A 29 -23.88 -31.11 5.26
N GLY A 30 -24.26 -31.34 6.53
CA GLY A 30 -23.35 -31.64 7.63
C GLY A 30 -22.66 -30.41 8.25
N ARG A 31 -22.82 -29.23 7.67
CA ARG A 31 -22.32 -27.95 8.28
C ARG A 31 -23.20 -27.52 9.45
N GLN A 32 -22.71 -26.62 10.30
CA GLN A 32 -23.49 -25.98 11.34
C GLN A 32 -23.55 -24.48 11.13
N SER A 33 -24.73 -23.89 10.99
CA SER A 33 -24.93 -22.44 10.94
C SER A 33 -24.84 -21.86 12.35
N ILE A 34 -24.15 -20.73 12.48
CA ILE A 34 -23.99 -19.99 13.74
C ILE A 34 -25.00 -18.85 13.78
N TYR A 35 -25.71 -18.72 14.91
CA TYR A 35 -26.61 -17.60 15.16
C TYR A 35 -26.53 -17.13 16.60
N LEU A 36 -26.87 -15.88 16.84
CA LEU A 36 -26.98 -15.27 18.15
C LEU A 36 -28.42 -15.39 18.68
N ASP A 37 -28.56 -15.88 19.90
CA ASP A 37 -29.77 -15.88 20.71
C ASP A 37 -29.68 -14.70 21.65
N ILE A 38 -30.36 -13.60 21.34
CA ILE A 38 -30.27 -12.32 22.04
C ILE A 38 -31.54 -12.15 22.88
N ARG A 39 -31.38 -11.78 24.15
CA ARG A 39 -32.50 -11.46 25.05
C ARG A 39 -32.55 -9.97 25.35
N VAL A 40 -33.62 -9.31 24.94
CA VAL A 40 -33.87 -7.88 25.16
C VAL A 40 -35.23 -7.71 25.85
N ASP A 41 -35.23 -7.13 27.02
CA ASP A 41 -36.44 -6.75 27.77
C ASP A 41 -37.54 -7.82 27.81
N GLY A 42 -37.12 -9.08 28.06
CA GLY A 42 -38.01 -10.23 28.10
C GLY A 42 -38.30 -10.87 26.74
N ASN A 43 -38.03 -10.21 25.64
CA ASN A 43 -38.20 -10.72 24.29
C ASN A 43 -36.92 -11.44 23.80
N ARG A 44 -37.12 -12.47 22.97
CA ARG A 44 -36.05 -13.29 22.45
C ARG A 44 -35.93 -13.05 20.94
N GLN A 45 -34.75 -12.62 20.51
CA GLN A 45 -34.45 -12.37 19.09
C GLN A 45 -33.33 -13.30 18.62
N TYR A 46 -33.44 -13.79 17.40
CA TYR A 46 -32.42 -14.63 16.76
C TYR A 46 -31.80 -13.87 15.59
N ARG A 47 -30.47 -13.74 15.60
CA ARG A 47 -29.71 -13.10 14.51
C ARG A 47 -28.76 -14.13 13.89
N THR A 48 -28.96 -14.48 12.64
CA THR A 48 -28.04 -15.35 11.89
C THR A 48 -26.78 -14.57 11.54
N LEU A 49 -25.60 -15.15 11.79
CA LEU A 49 -24.32 -14.49 11.53
C LEU A 49 -23.80 -14.72 10.11
N GLY A 50 -24.43 -15.61 9.32
CA GLY A 50 -23.92 -16.01 8.01
C GLY A 50 -22.63 -16.83 8.07
N MET A 51 -22.27 -17.33 9.25
CA MET A 51 -21.07 -18.12 9.50
C MET A 51 -21.41 -19.59 9.67
N TYR A 52 -20.52 -20.45 9.19
CA TYR A 52 -20.75 -21.89 9.18
C TYR A 52 -19.52 -22.65 9.69
N LEU A 53 -19.75 -23.64 10.55
CA LEU A 53 -18.73 -24.62 10.94
C LEU A 53 -18.78 -25.79 9.95
N LEU A 54 -17.62 -26.22 9.52
CA LEU A 54 -17.42 -27.37 8.64
C LEU A 54 -17.41 -28.66 9.47
N PRO A 55 -17.77 -29.84 8.89
CA PRO A 55 -17.47 -31.12 9.52
C PRO A 55 -15.98 -31.25 9.80
N GLU A 56 -15.61 -31.67 11.01
CA GLU A 56 -14.21 -31.79 11.45
C GLU A 56 -13.59 -33.09 10.95
N THR A 57 -13.33 -33.18 9.65
CA THR A 57 -12.72 -34.35 9.02
C THR A 57 -11.21 -34.31 8.95
N ASP A 58 -10.61 -33.11 8.96
CA ASP A 58 -9.19 -32.89 8.82
C ASP A 58 -8.67 -31.70 9.68
N PHE A 59 -7.36 -31.51 9.70
CA PHE A 59 -6.72 -30.43 10.45
C PHE A 59 -7.10 -29.04 9.93
N VAL A 60 -7.32 -28.89 8.62
CA VAL A 60 -7.65 -27.60 7.97
C VAL A 60 -9.06 -27.18 8.36
N SER A 61 -10.03 -28.10 8.35
CA SER A 61 -11.42 -27.83 8.78
C SER A 61 -11.48 -27.45 10.26
N LYS A 62 -10.69 -28.11 11.14
CA LYS A 62 -10.57 -27.72 12.57
C LYS A 62 -10.00 -26.32 12.76
N GLN A 63 -8.97 -25.95 11.99
CA GLN A 63 -8.40 -24.62 12.08
C GLN A 63 -9.37 -23.55 11.59
N LYS A 64 -10.03 -23.75 10.45
CA LYS A 64 -11.08 -22.84 9.94
C LYS A 64 -12.25 -22.68 10.93
N ASN A 65 -12.66 -23.76 11.54
CA ASN A 65 -13.72 -23.73 12.56
C ASN A 65 -13.30 -22.90 13.77
N ARG A 66 -12.03 -23.01 14.20
CA ARG A 66 -11.49 -22.23 15.31
C ARG A 66 -11.49 -20.73 15.00
N GLU A 67 -11.05 -20.35 13.80
CA GLU A 67 -11.06 -18.95 13.36
C GLU A 67 -12.49 -18.41 13.24
N THR A 68 -13.42 -19.21 12.70
CA THR A 68 -14.84 -18.86 12.59
C THR A 68 -15.49 -18.68 13.96
N LEU A 69 -15.18 -19.54 14.94
CA LEU A 69 -15.68 -19.44 16.31
C LEU A 69 -15.12 -18.21 17.02
N GLN A 70 -13.84 -17.88 16.85
CA GLN A 70 -13.23 -16.66 17.39
C GLN A 70 -13.91 -15.39 16.86
N GLN A 71 -14.21 -15.36 15.57
CA GLN A 71 -14.94 -14.25 14.95
C GLN A 71 -16.38 -14.15 15.47
N ALA A 72 -17.08 -15.29 15.61
CA ALA A 72 -18.44 -15.32 16.16
C ALA A 72 -18.49 -14.89 17.63
N GLU A 73 -17.49 -15.29 18.44
CA GLU A 73 -17.38 -14.87 19.84
C GLU A 73 -17.15 -13.37 19.97
N LYS A 74 -16.31 -12.80 19.12
CA LYS A 74 -16.07 -11.35 19.05
C LYS A 74 -17.35 -10.58 18.72
N ILE A 75 -18.15 -11.05 17.77
CA ILE A 75 -19.45 -10.45 17.42
C ILE A 75 -20.42 -10.55 18.60
N LYS A 76 -20.42 -11.68 19.34
CA LYS A 76 -21.23 -11.86 20.54
C LYS A 76 -20.84 -10.83 21.62
N GLU A 77 -19.55 -10.67 21.91
CA GLU A 77 -19.03 -9.69 22.89
C GLU A 77 -19.42 -8.26 22.51
N GLU A 78 -19.25 -7.88 21.26
CA GLU A 78 -19.67 -6.58 20.73
C GLU A 78 -21.19 -6.36 20.92
N THR A 79 -22.01 -7.38 20.66
CA THR A 79 -23.47 -7.33 20.85
C THR A 79 -23.86 -7.19 22.33
N ILE A 80 -23.14 -7.87 23.23
CA ILE A 80 -23.39 -7.76 24.68
C ILE A 80 -23.08 -6.35 25.18
N ILE A 81 -21.93 -5.81 24.77
CA ILE A 81 -21.52 -4.45 25.11
C ILE A 81 -22.52 -3.42 24.59
N GLU A 82 -22.96 -3.54 23.34
CA GLU A 82 -24.00 -2.71 22.72
C GLU A 82 -25.29 -2.69 23.55
N LYS A 83 -25.78 -3.86 23.99
CA LYS A 83 -26.98 -4.00 24.79
C LYS A 83 -26.81 -3.47 26.23
N MET A 84 -25.61 -3.59 26.81
CA MET A 84 -25.32 -3.02 28.12
C MET A 84 -25.37 -1.48 28.11
N TYR A 85 -24.83 -0.84 27.08
CA TYR A 85 -24.87 0.61 26.91
C TYR A 85 -26.30 1.10 26.67
N ALA A 86 -27.08 0.43 25.83
CA ALA A 86 -28.49 0.75 25.60
C ALA A 86 -29.32 0.68 26.89
N ARG A 87 -29.08 -0.32 27.75
CA ARG A 87 -29.74 -0.44 29.06
C ARG A 87 -29.33 0.62 30.07
N ALA A 88 -28.09 1.08 30.00
CA ALA A 88 -27.57 2.10 30.92
C ALA A 88 -28.03 3.52 30.56
N GLY A 89 -28.79 3.71 29.49
CA GLY A 89 -29.20 5.04 29.00
C GLY A 89 -28.03 5.95 28.62
N LEU A 90 -26.83 5.36 28.47
CA LEU A 90 -25.59 6.09 28.29
C LEU A 90 -25.32 6.47 26.81
N ASP A 91 -26.17 6.02 25.88
CA ASP A 91 -25.90 6.15 24.46
C ASP A 91 -27.15 6.25 23.59
N ASP A 92 -28.09 7.13 23.94
CA ASP A 92 -29.09 7.51 22.94
C ASP A 92 -28.51 8.59 21.99
N ARG A 93 -27.48 8.22 21.23
CA ARG A 93 -27.03 8.99 20.06
C ARG A 93 -27.75 8.55 18.78
N SER A 94 -28.81 7.73 18.89
CA SER A 94 -29.59 7.26 17.75
C SER A 94 -30.22 8.41 16.97
N PHE A 95 -30.59 9.52 17.66
CA PHE A 95 -31.04 10.74 16.98
C PHE A 95 -29.97 11.31 16.03
N LEU A 96 -28.68 11.05 16.23
CA LEU A 96 -27.60 11.45 15.32
C LEU A 96 -27.53 10.54 14.09
N GLY A 97 -28.16 9.36 14.11
CA GLY A 97 -28.35 8.52 12.91
C GLY A 97 -29.18 9.22 11.83
N GLN A 98 -30.08 10.13 12.23
CA GLN A 98 -30.85 10.99 11.35
C GLN A 98 -30.02 12.15 10.74
N THR A 99 -28.72 12.26 11.12
CA THR A 99 -27.84 13.26 10.52
C THR A 99 -27.60 12.91 9.06
N LYS A 100 -27.78 13.88 8.15
CA LYS A 100 -27.47 13.69 6.73
C LYS A 100 -26.01 13.35 6.53
N LEU A 101 -25.72 12.41 5.64
CA LEU A 101 -24.35 12.01 5.31
C LEU A 101 -23.50 13.20 4.84
N VAL A 102 -24.11 14.15 4.11
CA VAL A 102 -23.46 15.41 3.67
C VAL A 102 -22.95 16.22 4.88
N ASP A 103 -23.77 16.36 5.93
CA ASP A 103 -23.41 17.12 7.13
C ASP A 103 -22.39 16.34 7.99
N TRP A 104 -22.48 15.03 7.99
CA TRP A 104 -21.48 14.16 8.62
C TRP A 104 -20.11 14.27 7.94
N MET A 105 -20.05 14.33 6.63
CA MET A 105 -18.82 14.58 5.88
C MET A 105 -18.19 15.92 6.25
N GLN A 106 -19.00 16.96 6.51
CA GLN A 106 -18.47 18.23 7.02
C GLN A 106 -17.83 18.06 8.40
N ARG A 107 -18.53 17.40 9.33
CA ARG A 107 -17.98 17.10 10.68
C ARG A 107 -16.69 16.29 10.60
N PHE A 108 -16.64 15.33 9.67
CA PHE A 108 -15.43 14.53 9.45
C PHE A 108 -14.29 15.39 8.88
N HIS A 109 -14.56 16.31 7.96
CA HIS A 109 -13.59 17.29 7.47
C HIS A 109 -13.03 18.15 8.62
N ASP A 110 -13.89 18.68 9.49
CA ASP A 110 -13.50 19.54 10.61
C ASP A 110 -12.62 18.76 11.59
N LYS A 111 -12.94 17.48 11.86
CA LYS A 111 -12.08 16.59 12.62
C LYS A 111 -10.72 16.37 11.95
N GLN A 112 -10.68 16.11 10.62
CA GLN A 112 -9.41 15.95 9.89
C GLN A 112 -8.56 17.23 9.96
N THR A 113 -9.22 18.39 10.06
CA THR A 113 -8.55 19.68 10.22
C THR A 113 -7.98 19.84 11.63
N ALA A 114 -8.72 19.47 12.66
CA ALA A 114 -8.26 19.46 14.05
C ALA A 114 -7.11 18.46 14.27
N ASP A 115 -7.14 17.32 13.58
CA ASP A 115 -6.08 16.30 13.60
C ASP A 115 -4.87 16.68 12.70
N GLU A 116 -4.79 17.89 12.17
CA GLU A 116 -3.72 18.42 11.31
C GLU A 116 -3.39 17.53 10.10
N LYS A 117 -4.39 16.83 9.56
CA LYS A 117 -4.21 16.00 8.37
C LYS A 117 -3.85 16.85 7.15
N SER A 118 -3.15 16.23 6.18
CA SER A 118 -2.67 16.93 5.00
C SER A 118 -3.83 17.61 4.23
N GLU A 119 -3.53 18.74 3.63
CA GLU A 119 -4.47 19.53 2.80
C GLU A 119 -5.13 18.68 1.71
N THR A 120 -4.39 17.75 1.11
CA THR A 120 -4.91 16.84 0.08
C THR A 120 -6.02 15.95 0.62
N ILE A 121 -5.89 15.44 1.86
CA ILE A 121 -6.92 14.61 2.51
C ILE A 121 -8.17 15.48 2.77
N ARG A 122 -7.99 16.65 3.34
CA ARG A 122 -9.10 17.57 3.65
C ARG A 122 -9.88 17.96 2.40
N ARG A 123 -9.19 18.34 1.31
CA ARG A 123 -9.82 18.65 0.02
C ARG A 123 -10.57 17.45 -0.57
N SER A 124 -10.02 16.23 -0.40
CA SER A 124 -10.69 15.01 -0.85
C SER A 124 -12.03 14.80 -0.14
N VAL A 125 -12.10 15.05 1.18
CA VAL A 125 -13.34 14.94 1.95
C VAL A 125 -14.37 15.97 1.48
N LEU A 126 -13.96 17.24 1.27
CA LEU A 126 -14.88 18.28 0.78
C LEU A 126 -15.42 17.97 -0.62
N ARG A 127 -14.55 17.49 -1.51
CA ARG A 127 -14.99 17.06 -2.84
C ARG A 127 -16.05 15.96 -2.73
N LEU A 128 -15.80 14.93 -1.92
CA LEU A 128 -16.74 13.82 -1.75
C LEU A 128 -18.05 14.27 -1.10
N LYS A 129 -18.02 15.24 -0.21
CA LYS A 129 -19.24 15.88 0.31
C LYS A 129 -20.11 16.41 -0.81
N GLU A 130 -19.53 17.12 -1.80
CA GLU A 130 -20.28 17.64 -2.95
C GLU A 130 -20.76 16.51 -3.88
N GLU A 131 -19.98 15.43 -4.03
CA GLU A 131 -20.39 14.24 -4.79
C GLU A 131 -21.61 13.56 -4.15
N ILE A 132 -21.59 13.38 -2.83
CA ILE A 132 -22.72 12.80 -2.09
C ILE A 132 -23.93 13.71 -2.21
N ARG A 133 -23.75 15.04 -2.09
CA ARG A 133 -24.85 16.01 -2.27
C ARG A 133 -25.49 15.94 -3.66
N SER A 134 -24.68 15.69 -4.69
CA SER A 134 -25.16 15.57 -6.07
C SER A 134 -25.84 14.22 -6.33
N PHE A 135 -25.47 13.18 -5.60
CA PHE A 135 -26.02 11.84 -5.75
C PHE A 135 -27.30 11.67 -4.94
N ASP A 136 -27.24 11.94 -3.64
CA ASP A 136 -28.36 11.89 -2.72
C ASP A 136 -28.15 12.91 -1.58
N PRO A 137 -28.77 14.11 -1.66
CA PRO A 137 -28.56 15.19 -0.69
C PRO A 137 -29.21 14.92 0.67
N ASP A 138 -30.18 14.00 0.73
CA ASP A 138 -31.04 13.81 1.90
C ASP A 138 -30.70 12.55 2.68
N ILE A 139 -29.93 11.63 2.13
CA ILE A 139 -29.54 10.38 2.78
C ILE A 139 -28.97 10.60 4.19
N THR A 140 -29.51 9.89 5.15
CA THR A 140 -29.06 9.91 6.55
C THR A 140 -28.04 8.81 6.83
N LEU A 141 -27.28 8.95 7.91
CA LEU A 141 -26.28 7.93 8.32
C LEU A 141 -26.92 6.55 8.59
N GLU A 142 -28.17 6.51 9.04
CA GLU A 142 -28.90 5.27 9.33
C GLU A 142 -29.36 4.58 8.04
N GLU A 143 -29.68 5.34 7.01
CA GLU A 143 -30.14 4.83 5.70
C GLU A 143 -28.98 4.36 4.80
N VAL A 144 -27.74 4.73 5.13
CA VAL A 144 -26.57 4.25 4.38
C VAL A 144 -26.44 2.74 4.54
N ASP A 145 -26.77 2.02 3.51
CA ASP A 145 -26.71 0.56 3.43
C ASP A 145 -25.75 0.07 2.34
N LEU A 146 -25.75 -1.23 2.07
CA LEU A 146 -24.92 -1.84 1.04
C LEU A 146 -25.35 -1.43 -0.38
N ASP A 147 -26.66 -1.23 -0.59
CA ASP A 147 -27.19 -0.82 -1.89
C ASP A 147 -26.79 0.61 -2.20
N PHE A 148 -26.88 1.51 -1.22
CA PHE A 148 -26.31 2.87 -1.35
C PHE A 148 -24.82 2.82 -1.71
N ALA A 149 -24.02 2.00 -1.00
CA ALA A 149 -22.58 1.92 -1.24
C ALA A 149 -22.26 1.45 -2.68
N ASN A 150 -23.00 0.45 -3.20
CA ASN A 150 -22.85 -0.04 -4.57
C ASN A 150 -23.31 0.98 -5.61
N ASN A 151 -24.46 1.59 -5.41
CA ASN A 151 -25.01 2.60 -6.31
C ASN A 151 -24.14 3.86 -6.37
N PHE A 152 -23.61 4.28 -5.24
CA PHE A 152 -22.67 5.40 -5.19
C PHE A 152 -21.34 5.07 -5.89
N ALA A 153 -20.85 3.83 -5.78
CA ALA A 153 -19.67 3.40 -6.52
C ALA A 153 -19.91 3.46 -8.05
N GLU A 154 -21.08 3.01 -8.52
CA GLU A 154 -21.44 3.07 -9.94
C GLU A 154 -21.64 4.52 -10.41
N TYR A 155 -22.29 5.36 -9.62
CA TYR A 155 -22.39 6.80 -9.89
C TYR A 155 -21.01 7.43 -10.10
N LEU A 156 -20.04 7.17 -9.21
CA LEU A 156 -18.68 7.70 -9.33
C LEU A 156 -17.94 7.20 -10.59
N ARG A 157 -18.25 5.99 -11.08
CA ARG A 157 -17.67 5.42 -12.31
C ARG A 157 -18.25 6.01 -13.58
N THR A 158 -19.55 6.27 -13.58
CA THR A 158 -20.31 6.63 -14.80
C THR A 158 -20.37 8.12 -15.04
N ARG A 159 -20.25 8.94 -13.98
CA ARG A 159 -20.28 10.39 -14.12
C ARG A 159 -19.05 10.94 -14.84
N ASP A 160 -19.22 12.09 -15.47
CA ASP A 160 -18.12 12.80 -16.11
C ASP A 160 -17.11 13.30 -15.05
N ALA A 161 -15.84 13.01 -15.27
CA ALA A 161 -14.79 13.45 -14.36
C ALA A 161 -14.48 14.93 -14.60
N MET A 162 -14.43 15.74 -13.53
CA MET A 162 -14.01 17.15 -13.60
C MET A 162 -12.58 17.31 -14.16
N HIS A 163 -11.76 16.24 -14.09
CA HIS A 163 -10.42 16.18 -14.67
C HIS A 163 -10.39 14.95 -15.58
N ALA A 164 -10.64 15.18 -16.86
CA ALA A 164 -10.75 14.15 -17.87
C ALA A 164 -9.52 13.24 -17.92
N THR A 165 -9.75 11.97 -17.66
CA THR A 165 -8.99 10.89 -18.31
C THR A 165 -9.30 10.93 -19.81
N ALA A 166 -8.56 10.22 -20.64
CA ALA A 166 -8.84 10.14 -22.08
C ALA A 166 -10.30 9.67 -22.37
N SER A 167 -10.95 9.00 -21.42
CA SER A 167 -12.35 8.56 -21.48
C SER A 167 -13.37 9.55 -20.89
N GLY A 168 -12.93 10.67 -20.31
CA GLY A 168 -13.81 11.60 -19.60
C GLY A 168 -14.36 11.08 -18.27
N LYS A 169 -14.04 9.82 -17.88
CA LYS A 169 -14.56 9.16 -16.68
C LYS A 169 -13.47 8.99 -15.62
N MET A 170 -13.88 8.75 -14.37
CA MET A 170 -12.97 8.50 -13.28
C MET A 170 -12.39 7.07 -13.38
N CYS A 171 -11.06 6.90 -13.23
CA CYS A 171 -10.46 5.56 -13.20
C CYS A 171 -10.86 4.81 -11.91
N ASN A 172 -10.96 3.48 -11.99
CA ASN A 172 -11.40 2.62 -10.88
C ASN A 172 -10.59 2.84 -9.61
N ASN A 173 -9.26 3.01 -9.72
CA ASN A 173 -8.42 3.27 -8.54
C ASN A 173 -8.77 4.60 -7.85
N SER A 174 -9.17 5.64 -8.59
CA SER A 174 -9.64 6.91 -8.02
C SER A 174 -11.00 6.76 -7.35
N VAL A 175 -11.89 5.95 -7.93
CA VAL A 175 -13.16 5.57 -7.30
C VAL A 175 -12.90 4.86 -5.98
N LEU A 176 -12.01 3.86 -5.94
CA LEU A 176 -11.65 3.13 -4.73
C LEU A 176 -11.11 4.05 -3.62
N VAL A 177 -10.27 5.04 -3.96
CA VAL A 177 -9.80 6.06 -3.00
C VAL A 177 -10.95 6.87 -2.46
N SER A 178 -11.92 7.25 -3.30
CA SER A 178 -13.12 7.99 -2.90
C SER A 178 -13.98 7.16 -1.94
N LEU A 179 -14.28 5.90 -2.28
CA LEU A 179 -15.04 4.98 -1.44
C LEU A 179 -14.34 4.72 -0.09
N SER A 180 -13.01 4.57 -0.11
CA SER A 180 -12.22 4.43 1.12
C SER A 180 -12.32 5.66 2.03
N THR A 181 -12.42 6.85 1.45
CA THR A 181 -12.57 8.10 2.23
C THR A 181 -13.96 8.18 2.87
N VAL A 182 -15.03 7.80 2.16
CA VAL A 182 -16.39 7.69 2.73
C VAL A 182 -16.41 6.62 3.83
N SER A 183 -15.82 5.45 3.58
CA SER A 183 -15.69 4.38 4.57
C SER A 183 -14.96 4.85 5.83
N ALA A 184 -13.92 5.70 5.70
CA ALA A 184 -13.22 6.28 6.86
C ALA A 184 -14.13 7.23 7.67
N ALA A 185 -14.98 8.03 7.00
CA ALA A 185 -15.96 8.88 7.67
C ALA A 185 -17.04 8.06 8.39
N LEU A 186 -17.53 6.98 7.78
CA LEU A 186 -18.47 6.06 8.42
C LEU A 186 -17.84 5.27 9.58
N ASN A 187 -16.56 4.89 9.48
CA ASN A 187 -15.82 4.31 10.61
C ASN A 187 -15.66 5.30 11.75
N TYR A 188 -15.57 6.59 11.46
CA TYR A 188 -15.61 7.62 12.50
C TYR A 188 -16.99 7.67 13.16
N ALA A 189 -18.10 7.64 12.39
CA ALA A 189 -19.46 7.57 12.92
C ALA A 189 -19.68 6.31 13.80
N ARG A 190 -19.12 5.18 13.39
CA ARG A 190 -19.17 3.93 14.17
C ARG A 190 -18.41 4.04 15.49
N ARG A 191 -17.24 4.67 15.51
CA ARG A 191 -16.47 4.93 16.75
C ARG A 191 -17.20 5.88 17.70
N GLU A 192 -17.89 6.87 17.14
CA GLU A 192 -18.77 7.78 17.91
C GLU A 192 -20.10 7.13 18.30
N ARG A 193 -20.32 5.84 17.95
CA ARG A 193 -21.52 5.04 18.25
C ARG A 193 -22.81 5.63 17.68
N ILE A 194 -22.73 6.35 16.56
CA ILE A 194 -23.86 6.90 15.83
C ILE A 194 -24.46 5.84 14.92
N ILE A 195 -23.62 5.02 14.31
CA ILE A 195 -24.02 3.86 13.50
C ILE A 195 -23.35 2.59 14.05
N HIS A 196 -24.04 1.46 13.91
CA HIS A 196 -23.54 0.17 14.39
C HIS A 196 -22.61 -0.51 13.40
N ARG A 197 -22.83 -0.31 12.10
CA ARG A 197 -22.14 -1.00 11.01
C ARG A 197 -21.70 0.00 9.94
N ASN A 198 -20.60 -0.29 9.30
CA ASN A 198 -20.16 0.44 8.12
C ASN A 198 -20.36 -0.43 6.87
N PRO A 199 -21.36 -0.15 6.04
CA PRO A 199 -21.70 -0.98 4.87
C PRO A 199 -20.60 -1.02 3.81
N PHE A 200 -19.76 0.02 3.74
CA PHE A 200 -18.65 0.08 2.80
C PHE A 200 -17.55 -0.94 3.08
N LEU A 201 -17.51 -1.54 4.29
CA LEU A 201 -16.60 -2.64 4.61
C LEU A 201 -17.10 -3.99 4.09
N ASP A 202 -18.42 -4.13 3.91
CA ASP A 202 -19.06 -5.35 3.42
C ASP A 202 -19.09 -5.38 1.89
N ALA A 203 -19.05 -4.22 1.26
CA ALA A 203 -19.01 -4.08 -0.19
C ALA A 203 -17.64 -4.56 -0.73
N ARG A 204 -17.67 -5.44 -1.76
CA ARG A 204 -16.47 -6.05 -2.35
C ARG A 204 -15.89 -5.16 -3.45
N PHE A 205 -15.48 -3.95 -3.11
CA PHE A 205 -14.87 -3.02 -4.06
C PHE A 205 -13.46 -3.42 -4.53
N SER A 206 -12.81 -4.38 -3.86
CA SER A 206 -11.46 -4.83 -4.21
C SER A 206 -11.35 -5.40 -5.63
N SER A 207 -12.44 -5.98 -6.17
CA SER A 207 -12.52 -6.47 -7.55
C SER A 207 -12.42 -5.37 -8.62
N MET A 208 -12.66 -4.10 -8.23
CA MET A 208 -12.53 -2.95 -9.13
C MET A 208 -11.07 -2.46 -9.27
N ARG A 209 -10.13 -3.06 -8.55
CA ARG A 209 -8.74 -2.61 -8.56
C ARG A 209 -8.08 -2.91 -9.90
N GLU A 210 -7.66 -1.88 -10.58
CA GLU A 210 -6.85 -1.98 -11.79
C GLU A 210 -5.38 -2.10 -11.43
N GLU A 211 -4.69 -3.03 -12.08
CA GLU A 211 -3.24 -3.10 -12.00
C GLU A 211 -2.65 -1.88 -12.69
N THR A 212 -1.83 -1.15 -11.98
CA THR A 212 -1.10 -0.02 -12.53
C THR A 212 0.31 -0.47 -12.83
N HIS A 213 0.66 -0.55 -14.12
CA HIS A 213 2.05 -0.70 -14.52
C HIS A 213 2.82 0.56 -14.16
N LEU A 214 3.77 0.40 -13.23
CA LEU A 214 4.64 1.51 -12.84
C LEU A 214 5.64 1.76 -13.95
N GLY A 215 5.53 2.93 -14.58
CA GLY A 215 6.53 3.34 -15.57
C GLY A 215 7.88 3.57 -14.88
N PHE A 216 8.93 3.02 -15.46
CA PHE A 216 10.32 3.30 -15.10
C PHE A 216 11.16 3.50 -16.37
N LEU A 217 12.34 4.06 -16.20
CA LEU A 217 13.30 4.25 -17.28
C LEU A 217 14.33 3.12 -17.28
N THR A 218 14.61 2.58 -18.44
CA THR A 218 15.74 1.66 -18.64
C THR A 218 17.08 2.40 -18.54
N PRO A 219 18.22 1.73 -18.28
CA PRO A 219 19.54 2.36 -18.27
C PRO A 219 19.80 3.19 -19.52
N ASN A 220 19.46 2.67 -20.70
CA ASN A 220 19.62 3.38 -21.98
C ASN A 220 18.74 4.63 -22.07
N GLU A 221 17.52 4.62 -21.53
CA GLU A 221 16.66 5.79 -21.46
C GLU A 221 17.21 6.84 -20.48
N VAL A 222 17.80 6.41 -19.36
CA VAL A 222 18.48 7.30 -18.42
C VAL A 222 19.66 7.98 -19.11
N CYS A 223 20.51 7.25 -19.81
CA CYS A 223 21.63 7.83 -20.58
C CYS A 223 21.14 8.86 -21.60
N ARG A 224 20.10 8.55 -22.38
CA ARG A 224 19.53 9.51 -23.34
C ARG A 224 18.99 10.76 -22.66
N LEU A 225 18.38 10.66 -21.49
CA LEU A 225 17.95 11.82 -20.69
C LEU A 225 19.14 12.65 -20.21
N MET A 226 20.23 12.00 -19.82
CA MET A 226 21.45 12.71 -19.40
C MET A 226 21.99 13.58 -20.51
N ASP A 227 22.00 13.11 -21.74
CA ASP A 227 22.53 13.82 -22.90
C ASP A 227 21.54 14.86 -23.43
N ALA A 228 20.25 14.61 -23.37
CA ALA A 228 19.23 15.48 -23.94
C ALA A 228 19.17 16.86 -23.24
N TYR A 229 18.91 17.88 -24.04
CA TYR A 229 18.68 19.24 -23.53
C TYR A 229 17.40 19.33 -22.73
N CYS A 230 17.51 19.92 -21.53
CA CYS A 230 16.36 20.23 -20.69
C CYS A 230 16.28 21.76 -20.48
N SER A 231 15.14 22.35 -20.82
CA SER A 231 14.89 23.79 -20.69
C SER A 231 14.91 24.30 -19.23
N LYS A 232 14.82 23.37 -18.25
CA LYS A 232 14.91 23.66 -16.82
C LYS A 232 16.06 22.87 -16.19
N PRO A 233 17.30 23.38 -16.16
CA PRO A 233 18.45 22.67 -15.61
C PRO A 233 18.28 22.22 -14.15
N ALA A 234 17.66 23.04 -13.30
CA ALA A 234 17.35 22.68 -11.92
C ALA A 234 16.46 21.44 -11.82
N LEU A 235 15.45 21.31 -12.73
CA LEU A 235 14.58 20.13 -12.76
C LEU A 235 15.35 18.89 -13.24
N LYS A 236 16.20 19.04 -14.26
CA LYS A 236 17.07 17.94 -14.74
C LYS A 236 17.96 17.43 -13.61
N THR A 237 18.65 18.33 -12.92
CA THR A 237 19.53 17.99 -11.79
C THR A 237 18.77 17.26 -10.68
N ALA A 238 17.61 17.79 -10.25
CA ALA A 238 16.78 17.18 -9.19
C ALA A 238 16.22 15.82 -9.60
N PHE A 239 15.76 15.68 -10.85
CA PHE A 239 15.23 14.43 -11.39
C PHE A 239 16.28 13.34 -11.48
N MET A 240 17.45 13.66 -12.06
CA MET A 240 18.56 12.71 -12.18
C MET A 240 19.11 12.32 -10.81
N PHE A 241 19.23 13.28 -9.88
CA PHE A 241 19.58 12.97 -8.51
C PHE A 241 18.60 11.97 -7.87
N SER A 242 17.31 12.14 -8.09
CA SER A 242 16.29 11.19 -7.65
C SER A 242 16.41 9.81 -8.33
N CYS A 243 16.83 9.73 -9.60
CA CYS A 243 17.09 8.46 -10.28
C CYS A 243 18.25 7.67 -9.64
N PHE A 244 19.18 8.33 -8.94
CA PHE A 244 20.33 7.68 -8.32
C PHE A 244 20.29 7.64 -6.78
N THR A 245 19.20 8.15 -6.16
CA THR A 245 19.00 8.12 -4.70
C THR A 245 17.67 7.53 -4.27
N GLY A 246 16.71 7.42 -5.20
CA GLY A 246 15.35 6.94 -4.91
C GLY A 246 14.50 7.93 -4.10
N LEU A 247 14.95 9.15 -3.81
CA LEU A 247 14.20 10.13 -3.05
C LEU A 247 12.92 10.56 -3.77
N ARG A 248 11.84 10.77 -3.01
CA ARG A 248 10.61 11.36 -3.55
C ARG A 248 10.83 12.84 -3.87
N TYR A 249 10.01 13.39 -4.76
CA TYR A 249 10.02 14.83 -5.06
C TYR A 249 9.99 15.70 -3.80
N SER A 250 9.11 15.40 -2.85
CA SER A 250 9.00 16.12 -1.58
C SER A 250 10.30 16.11 -0.78
N ASP A 251 11.00 14.97 -0.77
CA ASP A 251 12.22 14.78 -0.02
C ASP A 251 13.38 15.51 -0.69
N VAL A 252 13.49 15.45 -2.04
CA VAL A 252 14.48 16.23 -2.80
C VAL A 252 14.29 17.73 -2.59
N MET A 253 13.05 18.24 -2.63
CA MET A 253 12.77 19.67 -2.40
C MET A 253 12.94 20.09 -0.93
N ALA A 254 12.83 19.14 0.00
CA ALA A 254 13.05 19.40 1.43
C ALA A 254 14.53 19.32 1.83
N LEU A 255 15.38 18.67 1.03
CA LEU A 255 16.78 18.39 1.34
C LEU A 255 17.56 19.68 1.65
N THR A 256 18.31 19.66 2.74
CA THR A 256 19.21 20.74 3.15
C THR A 256 20.64 20.24 3.26
N TRP A 257 21.61 21.11 3.26
CA TRP A 257 23.01 20.72 3.37
C TRP A 257 23.36 20.04 4.70
N LYS A 258 22.55 20.20 5.76
CA LYS A 258 22.71 19.42 7.00
C LYS A 258 22.42 17.93 6.82
N ASN A 259 21.64 17.58 5.81
CA ASN A 259 21.29 16.18 5.50
C ASN A 259 22.39 15.48 4.68
N VAL A 260 23.34 16.24 4.12
CA VAL A 260 24.43 15.72 3.29
C VAL A 260 25.65 15.56 4.18
N ILE A 261 25.98 14.31 4.49
CA ILE A 261 27.12 13.95 5.33
C ILE A 261 28.26 13.53 4.42
N MET A 262 29.42 14.12 4.62
CA MET A 262 30.66 13.79 3.94
C MET A 262 31.64 13.21 4.96
N ASP A 263 32.07 11.97 4.71
CA ASP A 263 33.02 11.24 5.54
C ASP A 263 34.15 10.73 4.63
N GLY A 264 35.25 11.49 4.57
CA GLY A 264 36.29 11.29 3.57
C GLY A 264 35.72 11.43 2.16
N ASP A 265 35.94 10.41 1.33
CA ASP A 265 35.41 10.34 -0.03
C ASP A 265 34.00 9.73 -0.12
N HIS A 266 33.43 9.35 1.01
CA HIS A 266 32.10 8.73 1.08
C HIS A 266 31.05 9.77 1.44
N TRP A 267 30.07 9.91 0.56
CA TRP A 267 28.92 10.79 0.76
C TRP A 267 27.69 9.98 1.08
N ARG A 268 26.88 10.44 2.04
CA ARG A 268 25.59 9.86 2.37
C ARG A 268 24.56 10.92 2.70
N LEU A 269 23.31 10.57 2.52
CA LEU A 269 22.17 11.40 2.94
C LEU A 269 21.59 10.82 4.23
N GLU A 270 21.29 11.68 5.18
CA GLU A 270 20.55 11.32 6.39
C GLU A 270 19.37 12.27 6.56
N LEU A 271 18.17 11.74 6.46
CA LEU A 271 16.94 12.54 6.55
C LEU A 271 15.74 11.71 7.01
N ASN A 272 14.76 12.42 7.58
CA ASN A 272 13.42 11.89 7.78
C ASN A 272 12.58 12.22 6.55
N GLN A 273 11.95 11.21 5.93
CA GLN A 273 11.12 11.40 4.74
C GLN A 273 9.90 12.26 5.06
N VAL A 274 9.61 13.25 4.25
CA VAL A 274 8.50 14.22 4.45
C VAL A 274 7.14 13.54 4.54
N LYS A 275 6.91 12.51 3.71
CA LYS A 275 5.59 11.86 3.62
C LYS A 275 5.35 10.82 4.72
N THR A 276 6.38 10.11 5.15
CA THR A 276 6.25 8.94 6.05
C THR A 276 6.84 9.16 7.43
N GLY A 277 7.71 10.17 7.60
CA GLY A 277 8.48 10.40 8.80
C GLY A 277 9.61 9.39 9.02
N GLU A 278 9.76 8.39 8.12
CA GLU A 278 10.79 7.36 8.26
C GLU A 278 12.19 7.94 8.06
N PHE A 279 13.09 7.59 8.96
CA PHE A 279 14.52 7.90 8.81
C PHE A 279 15.13 7.02 7.72
N VAL A 280 15.92 7.63 6.84
CA VAL A 280 16.70 6.93 5.83
C VAL A 280 18.13 7.44 5.84
N SER A 281 19.07 6.51 5.69
CA SER A 281 20.48 6.78 5.43
C SER A 281 20.83 6.16 4.08
N ILE A 282 21.17 6.99 3.09
CA ILE A 282 21.39 6.58 1.70
C ILE A 282 22.83 6.93 1.31
N PRO A 283 23.72 5.95 1.11
CA PRO A 283 25.02 6.18 0.51
C PRO A 283 24.87 6.73 -0.91
N LEU A 284 25.68 7.72 -1.26
CA LEU A 284 25.64 8.32 -2.60
C LEU A 284 26.62 7.63 -3.54
N SER A 285 26.10 7.15 -4.66
CA SER A 285 26.94 6.71 -5.78
C SER A 285 27.65 7.90 -6.44
N LYS A 286 28.70 7.65 -7.21
CA LYS A 286 29.40 8.68 -8.02
C LYS A 286 28.43 9.45 -8.91
N MET A 287 27.42 8.75 -9.48
CA MET A 287 26.38 9.38 -10.30
C MET A 287 25.45 10.27 -9.47
N ALA A 288 25.08 9.88 -8.26
CA ALA A 288 24.31 10.74 -7.38
C ALA A 288 25.10 12.02 -7.01
N VAL A 289 26.40 11.88 -6.72
CA VAL A 289 27.28 13.03 -6.40
C VAL A 289 27.42 13.96 -7.60
N LEU A 290 27.49 13.44 -8.83
CA LEU A 290 27.54 14.24 -10.06
C LEU A 290 26.34 15.22 -10.18
N TYR A 291 25.15 14.76 -9.77
CA TYR A 291 23.93 15.58 -9.79
C TYR A 291 23.63 16.28 -8.46
N LEU A 292 24.53 16.19 -7.48
CA LEU A 292 24.45 16.97 -6.26
C LEU A 292 24.98 18.38 -6.54
N PRO A 293 24.20 19.46 -6.29
CA PRO A 293 24.70 20.82 -6.43
C PRO A 293 25.96 21.06 -5.60
N LYS A 294 26.87 21.91 -6.10
CA LYS A 294 28.13 22.19 -5.41
C LYS A 294 27.86 22.95 -4.11
N TYR A 295 28.38 22.42 -3.02
CA TYR A 295 28.38 23.10 -1.73
C TYR A 295 29.41 24.25 -1.73
N LYS A 296 29.00 25.42 -1.25
CA LYS A 296 29.92 26.53 -0.99
C LYS A 296 30.09 26.71 0.50
N LYS A 297 31.32 26.93 0.97
CA LYS A 297 31.61 27.13 2.41
C LYS A 297 30.81 28.29 3.03
N SER A 298 30.36 29.25 2.22
CA SER A 298 29.52 30.38 2.64
C SER A 298 28.06 30.01 2.86
N TYR A 299 27.64 28.79 2.52
CA TYR A 299 26.24 28.36 2.68
C TYR A 299 25.96 27.89 4.11
N SER A 300 24.84 28.35 4.67
CA SER A 300 24.30 27.75 5.87
C SER A 300 23.95 26.27 5.62
N LYS A 301 24.17 25.42 6.61
CA LYS A 301 23.77 24.02 6.55
C LYS A 301 22.25 23.83 6.41
N ASP A 302 21.45 24.79 6.85
CA ASP A 302 20.00 24.79 6.70
C ASP A 302 19.51 25.23 5.31
N ARG A 303 20.42 25.70 4.45
CA ARG A 303 20.09 26.07 3.08
C ARG A 303 19.66 24.83 2.30
N LYS A 304 18.61 24.98 1.48
CA LYS A 304 18.16 23.93 0.56
C LYS A 304 19.24 23.58 -0.45
N VAL A 305 19.40 22.28 -0.73
CA VAL A 305 20.34 21.77 -1.70
C VAL A 305 19.87 22.07 -3.12
N PHE A 306 18.57 21.87 -3.38
CA PHE A 306 17.94 22.12 -4.68
C PHE A 306 17.10 23.40 -4.64
N GLU A 307 17.05 24.10 -5.76
CA GLU A 307 16.14 25.21 -5.95
C GLU A 307 14.69 24.68 -5.92
N ARG A 308 13.80 25.46 -5.32
CA ARG A 308 12.39 25.11 -5.25
C ARG A 308 11.78 25.13 -6.66
N ILE A 309 11.24 24.01 -7.08
CA ILE A 309 10.46 23.87 -8.31
C ILE A 309 9.02 23.60 -7.87
N GLU A 310 8.05 24.32 -8.38
CA GLU A 310 6.65 24.07 -8.06
C GLU A 310 6.16 22.81 -8.78
N GLN A 311 5.54 21.89 -8.05
CA GLN A 311 5.11 20.60 -8.58
C GLN A 311 4.14 20.73 -9.77
N GLN A 312 3.34 21.80 -9.80
CA GLN A 312 2.41 22.08 -10.88
C GLN A 312 3.11 22.44 -12.20
N LEU A 313 4.34 22.98 -12.12
CA LEU A 313 5.10 23.46 -13.27
C LEU A 313 6.10 22.45 -13.84
N ILE A 314 6.14 21.22 -13.31
CA ILE A 314 7.13 20.23 -13.77
C ILE A 314 6.64 19.36 -14.94
N LYS A 315 5.32 19.19 -15.10
CA LYS A 315 4.73 18.27 -16.08
C LYS A 315 5.18 18.57 -17.51
N THR A 316 4.91 19.78 -17.98
CA THR A 316 5.25 20.18 -19.36
C THR A 316 6.75 20.13 -19.66
N PRO A 317 7.64 20.65 -18.78
CA PRO A 317 9.09 20.50 -19.00
C PRO A 317 9.57 19.06 -19.02
N LEU A 318 9.04 18.15 -18.18
CA LEU A 318 9.36 16.73 -18.20
C LEU A 318 8.93 16.06 -19.52
N GLU A 319 7.72 16.34 -20.00
CA GLU A 319 7.19 15.81 -21.26
C GLU A 319 8.04 16.26 -22.46
N ARG A 320 8.43 17.55 -22.49
CA ARG A 320 9.31 18.08 -23.56
C ARG A 320 10.69 17.45 -23.52
N TRP A 321 11.26 17.30 -22.32
CA TRP A 321 12.58 16.70 -22.14
C TRP A 321 12.58 15.22 -22.53
N ALA A 322 11.55 14.44 -22.13
CA ALA A 322 11.37 13.07 -22.57
C ALA A 322 11.32 12.94 -24.10
N LYS A 323 10.53 13.83 -24.75
CA LYS A 323 10.42 13.85 -26.23
C LYS A 323 11.75 14.13 -26.89
N LEU A 324 12.54 15.09 -26.39
CA LEU A 324 13.89 15.39 -26.93
C LEU A 324 14.88 14.23 -26.72
N ALA A 325 14.70 13.44 -25.65
CA ALA A 325 15.47 12.22 -25.39
C ALA A 325 14.99 10.99 -26.20
N GLY A 326 13.96 11.13 -27.05
CA GLY A 326 13.35 10.01 -27.77
C GLY A 326 12.67 9.00 -26.89
N ILE A 327 12.07 9.45 -25.76
CA ILE A 327 11.35 8.61 -24.82
C ILE A 327 9.84 8.80 -25.03
N THR A 328 9.13 7.71 -25.32
CA THR A 328 7.68 7.70 -25.57
C THR A 328 6.86 7.61 -24.29
N LYS A 329 7.49 7.16 -23.20
CA LYS A 329 6.86 7.03 -21.87
C LYS A 329 6.49 8.42 -21.31
N LYS A 330 5.31 8.51 -20.68
CA LYS A 330 4.90 9.73 -19.97
C LYS A 330 5.78 9.96 -18.74
N LEU A 331 6.76 10.83 -18.83
CA LEU A 331 7.70 11.10 -17.76
C LEU A 331 7.02 11.86 -16.62
N THR A 332 7.09 11.30 -15.41
CA THR A 332 6.65 11.94 -14.16
C THR A 332 7.81 11.99 -13.18
N PHE A 333 7.83 12.95 -12.25
CA PHE A 333 8.93 13.00 -11.28
C PHE A 333 9.02 11.71 -10.44
N HIS A 334 7.88 11.08 -10.13
CA HIS A 334 7.87 9.84 -9.35
C HIS A 334 8.50 8.65 -10.08
N MET A 335 8.52 8.69 -11.42
CA MET A 335 9.19 7.68 -12.24
C MET A 335 10.70 7.61 -11.94
N SER A 336 11.36 8.71 -11.54
CA SER A 336 12.78 8.69 -11.13
C SER A 336 13.04 7.72 -9.98
N ARG A 337 12.14 7.68 -9.01
CA ARG A 337 12.24 6.75 -7.87
C ARG A 337 11.98 5.29 -8.30
N HIS A 338 11.04 5.05 -9.20
CA HIS A 338 10.85 3.72 -9.78
C HIS A 338 12.08 3.29 -10.58
N THR A 339 12.67 4.22 -11.34
CA THR A 339 13.92 4.01 -12.07
C THR A 339 15.06 3.61 -11.13
N PHE A 340 15.22 4.28 -9.99
CA PHE A 340 16.22 3.89 -8.98
C PHE A 340 16.04 2.44 -8.53
N ALA A 341 14.80 2.03 -8.20
CA ALA A 341 14.53 0.65 -7.80
C ALA A 341 14.90 -0.36 -8.89
N CYS A 342 14.53 -0.08 -10.14
CA CYS A 342 14.86 -0.94 -11.28
C CYS A 342 16.36 -0.99 -11.56
N LEU A 343 17.07 0.15 -11.50
CA LEU A 343 18.53 0.19 -11.63
C LEU A 343 19.23 -0.63 -10.54
N CYS A 344 18.73 -0.58 -9.29
CA CYS A 344 19.24 -1.39 -8.20
C CYS A 344 19.00 -2.89 -8.44
N ILE A 345 17.82 -3.27 -8.93
CA ILE A 345 17.52 -4.65 -9.31
C ILE A 345 18.45 -5.11 -10.43
N GLU A 346 18.62 -4.31 -11.47
CA GLU A 346 19.55 -4.61 -12.57
C GLU A 346 21.00 -4.72 -12.12
N ALA A 347 21.41 -3.98 -11.09
CA ALA A 347 22.71 -4.09 -10.46
C ALA A 347 22.85 -5.31 -9.52
N GLY A 348 21.80 -6.13 -9.33
CA GLY A 348 21.83 -7.32 -8.50
C GLY A 348 21.58 -7.08 -7.00
N ILE A 349 21.12 -5.88 -6.63
CA ILE A 349 20.80 -5.55 -5.24
C ILE A 349 19.51 -6.25 -4.83
N ASP A 350 19.51 -6.90 -3.68
CA ASP A 350 18.35 -7.61 -3.16
C ASP A 350 17.20 -6.66 -2.79
N ILE A 351 15.97 -7.18 -2.86
CA ILE A 351 14.74 -6.40 -2.65
C ILE A 351 14.64 -5.81 -1.25
N TYR A 352 15.21 -6.47 -0.23
CA TYR A 352 15.19 -5.99 1.14
C TYR A 352 16.07 -4.75 1.30
N THR A 353 17.27 -4.77 0.72
CA THR A 353 18.18 -3.62 0.67
C THR A 353 17.54 -2.46 -0.09
N ILE A 354 16.91 -2.71 -1.23
CA ILE A 354 16.18 -1.69 -1.99
C ILE A 354 15.03 -1.09 -1.16
N CYS A 355 14.28 -1.94 -0.44
CA CYS A 355 13.21 -1.51 0.46
C CYS A 355 13.74 -0.55 1.54
N LYS A 356 14.90 -0.84 2.11
CA LYS A 356 15.57 0.02 3.11
C LYS A 356 16.06 1.34 2.51
N LEU A 357 16.72 1.30 1.36
CA LEU A 357 17.20 2.50 0.65
C LEU A 357 16.03 3.44 0.29
N LEU A 358 14.91 2.87 -0.14
CA LEU A 358 13.71 3.62 -0.44
C LEU A 358 12.95 4.09 0.81
N GLY A 359 13.19 3.55 1.99
CA GLY A 359 12.41 3.81 3.20
C GLY A 359 10.94 3.38 3.05
N HIS A 360 10.72 2.18 2.51
CA HIS A 360 9.41 1.55 2.47
C HIS A 360 9.14 0.82 3.78
N ARG A 361 7.95 1.03 4.38
CA ARG A 361 7.51 0.31 5.58
C ARG A 361 7.21 -1.16 5.34
N SER A 362 6.94 -1.53 4.11
CA SER A 362 6.57 -2.89 3.71
C SER A 362 7.23 -3.27 2.39
N ILE A 363 7.75 -4.48 2.32
CA ILE A 363 8.31 -5.09 1.10
C ILE A 363 7.27 -5.12 -0.02
N LYS A 364 5.97 -5.24 0.29
CA LYS A 364 4.89 -5.19 -0.72
C LYS A 364 4.97 -3.94 -1.61
N SER A 365 5.45 -2.82 -1.07
CA SER A 365 5.63 -1.59 -1.85
C SER A 365 6.80 -1.67 -2.84
N THR A 366 7.69 -2.64 -2.67
CA THR A 366 8.84 -2.88 -3.56
C THR A 366 8.58 -4.08 -4.47
N GLN A 367 7.67 -4.99 -4.09
CA GLN A 367 7.24 -6.13 -4.93
C GLN A 367 6.58 -5.73 -6.25
N VAL A 368 6.12 -4.49 -6.38
CA VAL A 368 5.59 -3.93 -7.64
C VAL A 368 6.64 -3.89 -8.77
N TYR A 369 7.89 -4.18 -8.46
CA TYR A 369 8.98 -4.33 -9.44
C TYR A 369 9.30 -5.79 -9.76
N SER A 370 8.41 -6.74 -9.40
CA SER A 370 8.61 -8.19 -9.63
C SER A 370 8.85 -8.54 -11.10
N ASP A 371 8.17 -7.86 -12.02
CA ASP A 371 8.35 -8.10 -13.47
C ASP A 371 9.78 -7.85 -13.93
N VAL A 372 10.48 -6.86 -13.33
CA VAL A 372 11.90 -6.60 -13.59
C VAL A 372 12.78 -7.71 -12.99
N MET A 373 12.36 -8.29 -11.86
CA MET A 373 13.08 -9.41 -11.23
C MET A 373 12.91 -10.70 -12.04
N ASP A 374 11.75 -10.91 -12.66
CA ASP A 374 11.48 -12.11 -13.46
C ASP A 374 12.36 -12.20 -14.68
N SER A 375 12.71 -11.08 -15.31
CA SER A 375 13.65 -11.04 -16.43
C SER A 375 15.07 -11.48 -16.07
N ARG A 376 15.39 -11.61 -14.78
CA ARG A 376 16.71 -12.00 -14.27
C ARG A 376 16.78 -13.42 -13.73
N LYS A 377 15.68 -14.18 -13.78
CA LYS A 377 15.69 -15.58 -13.27
C LYS A 377 16.76 -16.43 -13.95
N GLU A 378 16.89 -16.28 -15.26
CA GLU A 378 17.92 -16.99 -16.03
C GLU A 378 19.34 -16.59 -15.61
N SER A 379 19.58 -15.27 -15.45
CA SER A 379 20.87 -14.76 -15.00
C SER A 379 21.20 -15.19 -13.55
N ALA A 380 20.18 -15.29 -12.69
CA ALA A 380 20.38 -15.74 -11.31
C ALA A 380 20.75 -17.23 -11.23
N VAL A 381 20.19 -18.05 -12.12
CA VAL A 381 20.53 -19.49 -12.20
C VAL A 381 21.94 -19.64 -12.77
N SER A 382 22.32 -18.89 -13.78
CA SER A 382 23.69 -18.96 -14.36
C SER A 382 24.78 -18.53 -13.37
N LEU A 383 24.46 -17.80 -12.30
CA LEU A 383 25.42 -17.52 -11.23
C LEU A 383 25.75 -18.77 -10.39
N LEU A 384 24.84 -19.75 -10.35
CA LEU A 384 25.11 -21.02 -9.67
C LEU A 384 26.19 -21.82 -10.42
N ASP A 385 26.22 -21.73 -11.75
CA ASP A 385 27.20 -22.39 -12.60
C ASP A 385 28.62 -21.79 -12.43
N GLN A 386 28.73 -20.59 -11.85
CA GLN A 386 30.00 -19.90 -11.57
C GLN A 386 30.56 -20.18 -10.15
N LEU A 387 29.84 -20.95 -9.35
CA LEU A 387 30.34 -21.36 -8.03
C LEU A 387 31.48 -22.35 -8.22
N ASP A 388 32.65 -22.05 -7.66
CA ASP A 388 33.86 -22.90 -7.75
C ASP A 388 33.64 -24.35 -7.26
N LEU A 389 32.58 -24.55 -6.45
CA LEU A 389 32.15 -25.89 -5.98
C LEU A 389 31.70 -26.82 -7.12
N LEU A 390 31.31 -26.26 -8.29
CA LEU A 390 30.85 -27.05 -9.45
C LEU A 390 31.93 -27.25 -10.50
N LYS A 391 32.98 -26.43 -10.53
CA LYS A 391 34.08 -26.57 -11.49
C LYS A 391 34.78 -27.91 -11.33
N ASP A 392 35.06 -28.32 -10.10
CA ASP A 392 35.73 -29.60 -9.79
C ASP A 392 34.88 -30.83 -10.14
N MET A 393 33.57 -30.68 -10.37
CA MET A 393 32.68 -31.79 -10.75
C MET A 393 32.51 -31.96 -12.26
N PHE A 394 32.85 -30.96 -13.06
CA PHE A 394 32.72 -31.01 -14.52
C PHE A 394 34.05 -31.05 -15.27
N ASP A 395 35.17 -30.79 -14.58
CA ASP A 395 36.51 -30.89 -15.18
C ASP A 395 37.05 -32.35 -15.19
N ASP A 396 36.36 -33.33 -14.54
CA ASP A 396 36.81 -34.73 -14.43
C ASP A 396 36.28 -35.62 -15.61
N ASP A 397 35.51 -35.11 -16.54
CA ASP A 397 34.93 -35.90 -17.66
C ASP A 397 35.60 -35.65 -19.03
N THR A 398 36.76 -35.00 -19.09
CA THR A 398 37.50 -34.83 -20.36
C THR A 398 38.88 -35.47 -20.31
N GLU A 399 38.98 -36.72 -19.88
CA GLU A 399 40.06 -37.60 -20.34
C GLU A 399 39.60 -38.26 -21.65
N GLU A 400 40.02 -37.69 -22.79
CA GLU A 400 40.01 -38.42 -24.05
C GLU A 400 40.88 -39.67 -23.92
N PRO A 401 40.42 -40.85 -24.37
CA PRO A 401 41.27 -42.03 -24.38
C PRO A 401 42.42 -41.83 -25.36
N GLU A 402 43.67 -41.95 -24.85
CA GLU A 402 44.85 -42.11 -25.68
C GLU A 402 44.70 -43.39 -26.55
N ASP A 403 44.40 -43.18 -27.85
CA ASP A 403 44.56 -44.23 -28.84
C ASP A 403 46.05 -44.50 -29.06
N SER A 404 46.52 -45.55 -28.32
CA SER A 404 47.74 -46.28 -28.67
C SER A 404 47.39 -47.28 -29.74
N ASP A 405 47.74 -47.01 -30.99
CA ASP A 405 48.05 -48.10 -31.88
C ASP A 405 49.18 -47.70 -32.83
N ASN A 406 50.18 -48.51 -32.61
CA ASN A 406 51.45 -48.66 -33.28
C ASN A 406 51.28 -49.31 -34.66
N ASP A 407 52.24 -49.05 -35.47
CA ASP A 407 52.86 -49.95 -36.46
C ASP A 407 52.54 -49.79 -37.95
N THR A 408 53.68 -49.60 -38.54
CA THR A 408 54.27 -50.21 -39.75
C THR A 408 53.99 -49.59 -41.11
N GLU A 409 55.09 -49.01 -41.57
CA GLU A 409 55.76 -49.25 -42.87
C GLU A 409 54.88 -49.37 -44.13
N ASN A 410 55.04 -48.47 -45.04
CA ASN A 410 55.86 -48.80 -46.25
C ASN A 410 55.97 -47.62 -47.22
N GLU A 411 57.21 -47.48 -47.66
CA GLU A 411 57.61 -46.75 -48.85
C GLU A 411 56.72 -47.08 -50.06
N VAL A 412 56.55 -46.17 -50.96
CA VAL A 412 56.99 -46.26 -52.37
C VAL A 412 56.75 -44.93 -53.12
N GLN A 413 57.80 -44.45 -53.65
CA GLN A 413 58.10 -43.57 -54.74
C GLN A 413 57.00 -43.34 -55.79
N GLU A 414 57.16 -42.19 -56.34
CA GLU A 414 57.26 -41.78 -57.81
C GLU A 414 56.14 -40.87 -58.29
N GLU A 415 56.64 -39.72 -58.66
CA GLU A 415 56.55 -39.04 -59.98
C GLU A 415 55.17 -38.78 -60.60
N ILE A 416 54.80 -37.61 -60.73
CA ILE A 416 54.89 -36.63 -61.85
C ILE A 416 54.29 -35.30 -61.43
#